data_563221206daa39e627c1219f2e9a2821
#
_entry.id   563221206daa39e627c1219f2e9a2821
#
_cell.length_a   1.000
_cell.length_b   1.000
_cell.length_c   1.000
_cell.angle_alpha   90.00
_cell.angle_beta   90.00
_cell.angle_gamma   90.00
#
_symmetry.space_group_name_H-M   'P 1'
#
loop_
_entity.id
_entity.type
_entity.pdbx_description
1 polymer ?
#
loop_
_entity_poly.entity_id
_entity_poly.type
_entity_poly.pdbx_seq_one_letter_code
_entity_poly.pdbx_strand_id
1 'polypeptide(L)' 'MSDTNNKLLLSIKDIMEMTGLGEKKVRQMLKSPTSTFTIRNGNRLYAHRDLFKDYMEKCAKFHLTL' A
#
# COMPACT_ATOMS: atom_id res chain seq x y z
N MET A 1 14.02 4.99 -14.57
CA MET A 1 13.68 5.51 -13.25
C MET A 1 12.24 5.24 -12.91
N SER A 2 11.97 4.87 -11.67
CA SER A 2 10.62 4.56 -11.25
C SER A 2 9.84 5.84 -10.98
N ASP A 3 8.60 5.88 -11.47
CA ASP A 3 7.69 6.99 -11.22
C ASP A 3 6.78 6.73 -10.03
N THR A 4 7.04 5.66 -9.29
CA THR A 4 6.17 5.24 -8.19
C THR A 4 5.98 6.34 -7.15
N ASN A 5 7.04 7.07 -6.83
CA ASN A 5 6.99 8.14 -5.83
C ASN A 5 6.20 9.36 -6.31
N ASN A 6 5.95 9.47 -7.62
CA ASN A 6 5.21 10.59 -8.18
C ASN A 6 3.75 10.28 -8.41
N LYS A 7 3.36 9.02 -8.22
CA LYS A 7 1.97 8.61 -8.40
C LYS A 7 1.19 8.82 -7.13
N LEU A 8 -0.01 9.35 -7.26
CA LEU A 8 -0.92 9.45 -6.12
C LEU A 8 -1.55 8.08 -5.80
N LEU A 9 -1.83 7.29 -6.82
CA LEU A 9 -2.38 5.95 -6.66
C LEU A 9 -1.31 4.92 -6.90
N LEU A 10 -1.13 4.02 -5.95
CA LEU A 10 -0.16 2.94 -6.04
C LEU A 10 -0.90 1.64 -6.35
N SER A 11 -0.47 0.96 -7.42
CA SER A 11 -1.00 -0.35 -7.77
C SER A 11 -0.37 -1.41 -6.86
N ILE A 12 -0.90 -2.64 -6.95
CA ILE A 12 -0.31 -3.76 -6.21
C ILE A 12 1.15 -3.92 -6.59
N LYS A 13 1.45 -3.83 -7.88
CA LYS A 13 2.82 -3.96 -8.35
C LYS A 13 3.71 -2.85 -7.80
N ASP A 14 3.21 -1.63 -7.78
CA ASP A 14 3.96 -0.50 -7.22
C ASP A 14 4.31 -0.75 -5.76
N ILE A 15 3.35 -1.23 -4.98
CA ILE A 15 3.56 -1.50 -3.56
C ILE A 15 4.58 -2.63 -3.38
N MET A 16 4.49 -3.66 -4.20
CA MET A 16 5.46 -4.76 -4.16
C MET A 16 6.88 -4.26 -4.38
N GLU A 17 7.06 -3.36 -5.35
CA GLU A 17 8.37 -2.79 -5.63
C GLU A 17 8.87 -1.90 -4.50
N MET A 18 7.97 -1.13 -3.91
CA MET A 18 8.35 -0.21 -2.84
C MET A 18 8.70 -0.92 -1.54
N THR A 19 8.00 -2.01 -1.23
CA THR A 19 8.11 -2.67 0.06
C THR A 19 8.88 -3.97 0.04
N GLY A 20 9.01 -4.58 -1.13
CA GLY A 20 9.61 -5.91 -1.23
C GLY A 20 8.69 -7.03 -0.78
N LEU A 21 7.42 -6.72 -0.50
CA LEU A 21 6.45 -7.74 -0.09
C LEU A 21 5.91 -8.48 -1.30
N GLY A 22 5.43 -9.71 -1.07
CA GLY A 22 4.83 -10.50 -2.12
C GLY A 22 3.42 -10.02 -2.45
N GLU A 23 2.92 -10.43 -3.63
CA GLU A 23 1.61 -10.01 -4.10
C GLU A 23 0.50 -10.41 -3.12
N LYS A 24 0.55 -11.61 -2.60
CA LYS A 24 -0.47 -12.11 -1.69
C LYS A 24 -0.58 -11.22 -0.44
N LYS A 25 0.57 -10.84 0.10
CA LYS A 25 0.60 -9.99 1.28
C LYS A 25 0.04 -8.61 0.97
N VAL A 26 0.42 -8.04 -0.17
CA VAL A 26 -0.07 -6.72 -0.57
C VAL A 26 -1.59 -6.74 -0.76
N ARG A 27 -2.11 -7.80 -1.40
CA ARG A 27 -3.55 -7.92 -1.58
C ARG A 27 -4.28 -8.01 -0.23
N GLN A 28 -3.72 -8.76 0.71
CA GLN A 28 -4.31 -8.86 2.05
C GLN A 28 -4.36 -7.49 2.72
N MET A 29 -3.30 -6.72 2.61
CA MET A 29 -3.24 -5.39 3.21
C MET A 29 -4.31 -4.48 2.61
N LEU A 30 -4.47 -4.50 1.30
CA LEU A 30 -5.44 -3.66 0.62
C LEU A 30 -6.88 -4.08 0.91
N LYS A 31 -7.11 -5.36 1.16
CA LYS A 31 -8.46 -5.87 1.44
C LYS A 31 -8.82 -5.80 2.93
N SER A 32 -7.87 -5.43 3.77
CA SER A 32 -8.11 -5.39 5.21
C SER A 32 -9.17 -4.33 5.55
N PRO A 33 -10.13 -4.67 6.40
CA PRO A 33 -11.15 -3.69 6.81
C PRO A 33 -10.57 -2.55 7.63
N THR A 34 -9.36 -2.72 8.16
CA THR A 34 -8.69 -1.67 8.93
C THR A 34 -7.80 -0.79 8.06
N SER A 35 -7.72 -1.07 6.77
CA SER A 35 -6.92 -0.28 5.85
C SER A 35 -7.51 1.13 5.73
N THR A 36 -6.65 2.14 5.91
CA THR A 36 -7.05 3.53 5.76
C THR A 36 -6.57 4.14 4.44
N PHE A 37 -5.88 3.34 3.64
CA PHE A 37 -5.24 3.83 2.42
C PHE A 37 -5.77 3.21 1.14
N THR A 38 -6.68 2.25 1.23
CA THR A 38 -7.17 1.55 0.06
C THR A 38 -8.15 2.40 -0.74
N ILE A 39 -7.94 2.44 -2.05
CA ILE A 39 -8.85 3.08 -2.99
C ILE A 39 -9.29 2.01 -3.97
N ARG A 40 -10.60 1.86 -4.12
CA ARG A 40 -11.18 0.88 -5.03
C ARG A 40 -11.62 1.58 -6.31
N ASN A 41 -11.18 1.04 -7.43
CA ASN A 41 -11.57 1.56 -8.74
C ASN A 41 -12.01 0.38 -9.60
N GLY A 42 -13.32 0.16 -9.65
CA GLY A 42 -13.86 -1.01 -10.34
C GLY A 42 -13.39 -2.29 -9.67
N ASN A 43 -12.77 -3.17 -10.44
CA ASN A 43 -12.23 -4.42 -9.91
C ASN A 43 -10.78 -4.29 -9.44
N ARG A 44 -10.22 -3.09 -9.47
CA ARG A 44 -8.83 -2.88 -9.13
C ARG A 44 -8.70 -2.21 -7.78
N LEU A 45 -7.67 -2.60 -7.04
CA LEU A 45 -7.35 -2.03 -5.75
C LEU A 45 -6.09 -1.19 -5.88
N TYR A 46 -6.13 -0.01 -5.27
CA TYR A 46 -4.99 0.90 -5.24
C TYR A 46 -4.80 1.39 -3.82
N ALA A 47 -3.64 1.94 -3.55
CA ALA A 47 -3.39 2.60 -2.27
C ALA A 47 -3.12 4.07 -2.52
N HIS A 48 -3.62 4.92 -1.62
CA HIS A 48 -3.28 6.34 -1.65
C HIS A 48 -1.83 6.46 -1.14
N ARG A 49 -0.97 7.04 -1.95
CA ARG A 49 0.47 7.07 -1.66
C ARG A 49 0.79 7.62 -0.27
N ASP A 50 0.26 8.78 0.04
CA ASP A 50 0.61 9.46 1.30
C ASP A 50 0.05 8.72 2.50
N LEU A 51 -1.17 8.22 2.40
CA LEU A 51 -1.79 7.46 3.48
C LEU A 51 -1.08 6.12 3.68
N PHE A 52 -0.63 5.50 2.59
CA PHE A 52 0.11 4.26 2.68
C PHE A 52 1.46 4.48 3.38
N LYS A 53 2.16 5.54 3.01
CA LYS A 53 3.43 5.88 3.65
C LYS A 53 3.24 6.15 5.14
N ASP A 54 2.19 6.86 5.50
CA ASP A 54 1.87 7.14 6.89
C ASP A 54 1.61 5.85 7.66
N TYR A 55 0.86 4.92 7.06
CA TYR A 55 0.59 3.63 7.67
C TYR A 55 1.87 2.84 7.91
N MET A 56 2.76 2.81 6.91
CA MET A 56 4.02 2.09 7.05
C MET A 56 4.91 2.71 8.12
N GLU A 57 4.89 4.03 8.21
CA GLU A 57 5.64 4.74 9.22
C GLU A 57 5.14 4.39 10.62
N LYS A 58 3.82 4.34 10.78
CA LYS A 58 3.22 3.95 12.06
C LYS A 58 3.56 2.52 12.43
N CYS A 59 3.56 1.61 11.44
CA CYS A 59 3.93 0.23 11.70
C CYS A 59 5.36 0.13 12.22
N ALA A 60 6.27 0.88 11.64
CA ALA A 60 7.65 0.89 12.09
C ALA A 60 7.79 1.52 13.48
N LYS A 61 7.08 2.62 13.69
CA LYS A 61 7.18 3.40 14.91
C LYS A 61 6.62 2.66 16.13
N PHE A 62 5.52 1.96 15.94
CA PHE A 62 4.81 1.28 17.03
C PHE A 62 4.95 -0.22 16.99
N HIS A 63 5.81 -0.73 16.12
CA HIS A 63 6.06 -2.18 15.97
C HIS A 63 4.78 -2.96 15.67
N LEU A 64 3.91 -2.38 14.85
CA LEU A 64 2.66 -3.02 14.47
C LEU A 64 2.92 -4.10 13.41
N THR A 65 2.07 -5.12 13.41
CA THR A 65 2.14 -6.18 12.41
C THR A 65 1.45 -5.74 11.12
N LEU A 66 2.08 -6.03 9.99
CA LEU A 66 1.46 -5.76 8.69
C LEU A 66 0.31 -6.78 8.38
#